data_418d555c1473241c1b43f5e77510bb31
#
_entry.id   418d555c1473241c1b43f5e77510bb31
#
_cell.length_a   1.000
_cell.length_b   1.000
_cell.length_c   1.000
_cell.angle_alpha   90.00
_cell.angle_beta   90.00
_cell.angle_gamma   90.00
#
_symmetry.space_group_name_H-M   'P 1'
#
loop_
_entity.id
_entity.type
_entity.pdbx_description
1 polymer ?
#
loop_
_entity_poly.entity_id
_entity_poly.type
_entity_poly.pdbx_seq_one_letter_code
_entity_poly.pdbx_strand_id
1 'polypeptide(L)'
;MAELWPAFAANGKQAVTVRQVLNQTAGVPGIPLDTTVEDLCDWDKMCAAIADAELWWEPGTKVGYHAYTFGYILGEVARLATGKRISQLLDEEVAEPLGVAGELWFGMPASEQHRLAPLEDAPGAAEMAAQMLASMPPDLPMLKAGPMATFPNADFGNRPDTLAADIPAGGKVSARAIARVYAALLGEVDGVRLLSPERLAEATAVSSRGTDEVFGMPTTWGLGYGIGGPDPGANDGQTVFGIGGVGGGFACGDTASGVAWAVAKNRVSDFATATRLSRLISGAT
;
A
#
# COMPACT_ATOMS: atom_id res chain seq x y z
N MET A 1 -14.34 -11.20 9.37
CA MET A 1 -14.47 -10.95 7.91
C MET A 1 -15.51 -11.86 7.26
N ALA A 2 -15.53 -13.14 7.54
CA ALA A 2 -16.46 -14.11 6.96
C ALA A 2 -17.96 -13.76 7.12
N GLU A 3 -18.33 -13.01 8.13
CA GLU A 3 -19.72 -12.53 8.31
C GLU A 3 -20.14 -11.51 7.23
N LEU A 4 -19.23 -10.63 6.83
CA LEU A 4 -19.47 -9.62 5.77
C LEU A 4 -19.19 -10.19 4.37
N TRP A 5 -18.18 -11.04 4.26
CA TRP A 5 -17.73 -11.63 3.01
C TRP A 5 -17.67 -13.17 3.11
N PRO A 6 -18.81 -13.89 3.02
CA PRO A 6 -18.86 -15.35 3.20
C PRO A 6 -17.95 -16.12 2.24
N ALA A 7 -17.79 -15.68 0.97
CA ALA A 7 -16.92 -16.32 0.01
C ALA A 7 -15.45 -16.35 0.46
N PHE A 8 -15.00 -15.34 1.19
CA PHE A 8 -13.63 -15.29 1.72
C PHE A 8 -13.33 -16.38 2.75
N ALA A 9 -14.36 -16.99 3.35
CA ALA A 9 -14.18 -18.07 4.33
C ALA A 9 -13.63 -19.37 3.74
N ALA A 10 -13.60 -19.52 2.41
CA ALA A 10 -13.08 -20.71 1.74
C ALA A 10 -11.60 -20.98 2.09
N ASN A 11 -11.17 -22.23 1.89
CA ASN A 11 -9.78 -22.67 2.02
C ASN A 11 -9.12 -22.33 3.37
N GLY A 12 -9.88 -22.47 4.48
CA GLY A 12 -9.37 -22.26 5.85
C GLY A 12 -9.34 -20.82 6.33
N LYS A 13 -9.89 -19.85 5.56
CA LYS A 13 -9.86 -18.42 5.89
C LYS A 13 -11.00 -17.93 6.80
N GLN A 14 -11.87 -18.82 7.30
CA GLN A 14 -13.05 -18.45 8.09
C GLN A 14 -12.74 -17.65 9.37
N ALA A 15 -11.55 -17.86 9.97
CA ALA A 15 -11.12 -17.18 11.18
C ALA A 15 -10.25 -15.93 10.95
N VAL A 16 -9.93 -15.60 9.69
CA VAL A 16 -9.14 -14.41 9.36
C VAL A 16 -9.86 -13.14 9.79
N THR A 17 -9.15 -12.30 10.52
CA THR A 17 -9.67 -11.02 11.03
C THR A 17 -9.16 -9.83 10.21
N VAL A 18 -9.87 -8.71 10.26
CA VAL A 18 -9.42 -7.44 9.68
C VAL A 18 -8.06 -7.02 10.27
N ARG A 19 -7.84 -7.23 11.57
CA ARG A 19 -6.56 -6.95 12.23
C ARG A 19 -5.39 -7.73 11.62
N GLN A 20 -5.59 -9.01 11.28
CA GLN A 20 -4.53 -9.81 10.65
C GLN A 20 -4.22 -9.36 9.22
N VAL A 21 -5.20 -8.82 8.49
CA VAL A 21 -4.93 -8.17 7.21
C VAL A 21 -4.14 -6.87 7.42
N LEU A 22 -4.58 -6.01 8.34
CA LEU A 22 -3.93 -4.73 8.62
C LEU A 22 -2.48 -4.87 9.06
N ASN A 23 -2.13 -5.92 9.81
CA ASN A 23 -0.76 -6.15 10.29
C ASN A 23 0.03 -7.17 9.44
N GLN A 24 -0.43 -7.47 8.22
CA GLN A 24 0.25 -8.33 7.23
C GLN A 24 0.43 -9.80 7.69
N THR A 25 -0.46 -10.32 8.54
CA THR A 25 -0.37 -11.71 9.02
C THR A 25 -1.51 -12.61 8.54
N ALA A 26 -2.34 -12.15 7.60
CA ALA A 26 -3.52 -12.88 7.14
C ALA A 26 -3.22 -14.20 6.38
N GLY A 27 -2.02 -14.34 5.82
CA GLY A 27 -1.61 -15.56 5.13
C GLY A 27 -2.07 -15.69 3.68
N VAL A 28 -2.52 -14.60 3.05
CA VAL A 28 -3.01 -14.57 1.66
C VAL A 28 -2.24 -13.50 0.85
N PRO A 29 -0.90 -13.57 0.73
CA PRO A 29 -0.13 -12.50 0.11
C PRO A 29 -0.16 -12.54 -1.42
N GLY A 30 -0.52 -13.68 -2.02
CA GLY A 30 -0.41 -13.92 -3.46
C GLY A 30 -1.72 -13.77 -4.22
N ILE A 31 -1.58 -13.46 -5.50
CA ILE A 31 -2.63 -13.53 -6.54
C ILE A 31 -2.28 -14.65 -7.53
N PRO A 32 -3.24 -15.18 -8.32
CA PRO A 32 -2.97 -16.21 -9.31
C PRO A 32 -1.86 -15.80 -10.30
N LEU A 33 -0.98 -16.73 -10.66
CA LEU A 33 0.17 -16.43 -11.54
C LEU A 33 -0.20 -16.17 -13.00
N ASP A 34 -1.42 -16.45 -13.38
CA ASP A 34 -2.00 -16.16 -14.70
C ASP A 34 -2.82 -14.84 -14.70
N THR A 35 -2.83 -14.10 -13.59
CA THR A 35 -3.47 -12.78 -13.51
C THR A 35 -2.87 -11.83 -14.54
N THR A 36 -3.71 -11.25 -15.38
CA THR A 36 -3.30 -10.21 -16.33
C THR A 36 -3.45 -8.81 -15.75
N VAL A 37 -2.94 -7.80 -16.46
CA VAL A 37 -3.15 -6.39 -16.06
C VAL A 37 -4.63 -6.02 -16.15
N GLU A 38 -5.34 -6.53 -17.15
CA GLU A 38 -6.79 -6.36 -17.32
C GLU A 38 -7.56 -6.96 -16.15
N ASP A 39 -7.12 -8.09 -15.62
CA ASP A 39 -7.71 -8.74 -14.43
C ASP A 39 -7.56 -7.85 -13.19
N LEU A 40 -6.40 -7.21 -13.00
CA LEU A 40 -6.21 -6.25 -11.90
C LEU A 40 -7.17 -5.06 -12.00
N CYS A 41 -7.64 -4.71 -13.19
CA CYS A 41 -8.63 -3.65 -13.38
C CYS A 41 -10.07 -4.11 -13.07
N ASP A 42 -10.32 -5.41 -12.95
CA ASP A 42 -11.63 -5.99 -12.63
C ASP A 42 -11.71 -6.32 -11.13
N TRP A 43 -12.34 -5.41 -10.38
CA TRP A 43 -12.51 -5.55 -8.93
C TRP A 43 -13.15 -6.86 -8.50
N ASP A 44 -14.26 -7.23 -9.13
CA ASP A 44 -15.03 -8.42 -8.72
C ASP A 44 -14.25 -9.71 -9.06
N LYS A 45 -13.56 -9.74 -10.19
CA LYS A 45 -12.68 -10.86 -10.57
C LYS A 45 -11.54 -11.04 -9.58
N MET A 46 -10.87 -9.96 -9.20
CA MET A 46 -9.78 -10.01 -8.22
C MET A 46 -10.26 -10.41 -6.84
N CYS A 47 -11.39 -9.88 -6.39
CA CYS A 47 -11.99 -10.29 -5.13
C CYS A 47 -12.38 -11.77 -5.12
N ALA A 48 -12.96 -12.29 -6.21
CA ALA A 48 -13.27 -13.71 -6.34
C ALA A 48 -12.00 -14.58 -6.30
N ALA A 49 -10.95 -14.20 -7.02
CA ALA A 49 -9.68 -14.92 -7.02
C ALA A 49 -9.03 -14.96 -5.62
N ILE A 50 -9.04 -13.83 -4.90
CA ILE A 50 -8.50 -13.73 -3.55
C ILE A 50 -9.37 -14.52 -2.54
N ALA A 51 -10.68 -14.53 -2.71
CA ALA A 51 -11.57 -15.33 -1.89
C ALA A 51 -11.34 -16.84 -2.07
N ASP A 52 -10.93 -17.28 -3.27
CA ASP A 52 -10.61 -18.68 -3.58
C ASP A 52 -9.15 -19.05 -3.28
N ALA A 53 -8.28 -18.08 -2.98
CA ALA A 53 -6.86 -18.33 -2.71
C ALA A 53 -6.64 -19.20 -1.46
N GLU A 54 -5.63 -20.06 -1.52
CA GLU A 54 -5.17 -20.85 -0.37
C GLU A 54 -4.31 -20.03 0.59
N LEU A 55 -4.28 -20.44 1.84
CA LEU A 55 -3.37 -19.86 2.84
C LEU A 55 -1.93 -20.30 2.59
N TRP A 56 -0.99 -19.36 2.62
CA TRP A 56 0.45 -19.66 2.61
C TRP A 56 0.98 -20.04 4.00
N TRP A 57 0.31 -19.53 5.06
CA TRP A 57 0.56 -19.87 6.47
C TRP A 57 -0.71 -19.70 7.28
N GLU A 58 -0.72 -20.26 8.46
CA GLU A 58 -1.81 -20.09 9.42
C GLU A 58 -1.93 -18.62 9.83
N PRO A 59 -3.11 -17.98 9.69
CA PRO A 59 -3.31 -16.57 9.99
C PRO A 59 -2.85 -16.18 11.41
N GLY A 60 -2.03 -15.13 11.49
CA GLY A 60 -1.47 -14.64 12.74
C GLY A 60 -0.14 -15.26 13.16
N THR A 61 0.36 -16.31 12.48
CA THR A 61 1.60 -17.01 12.87
C THR A 61 2.86 -16.46 12.23
N LYS A 62 2.73 -15.85 11.05
CA LYS A 62 3.84 -15.29 10.27
C LYS A 62 3.46 -13.95 9.68
N VAL A 63 4.45 -13.14 9.33
CA VAL A 63 4.28 -11.86 8.68
C VAL A 63 4.81 -11.91 7.24
N GLY A 64 4.09 -11.35 6.29
CA GLY A 64 4.51 -11.24 4.89
C GLY A 64 3.69 -10.21 4.15
N TYR A 65 4.33 -9.40 3.31
CA TYR A 65 3.69 -8.27 2.63
C TYR A 65 2.62 -8.73 1.62
N HIS A 66 1.41 -8.29 1.82
CA HIS A 66 0.25 -8.56 0.96
C HIS A 66 0.12 -7.45 -0.09
N ALA A 67 1.05 -7.38 -1.04
CA ALA A 67 1.22 -6.24 -1.95
C ALA A 67 -0.07 -5.81 -2.69
N TYR A 68 -0.79 -6.76 -3.28
CA TYR A 68 -2.08 -6.50 -3.93
C TYR A 68 -3.26 -6.84 -3.03
N THR A 69 -3.20 -8.01 -2.40
CA THR A 69 -4.34 -8.58 -1.69
C THR A 69 -4.78 -7.76 -0.49
N PHE A 70 -3.85 -7.08 0.20
CA PHE A 70 -4.16 -6.14 1.30
C PHE A 70 -5.29 -5.17 0.94
N GLY A 71 -5.13 -4.45 -0.16
CA GLY A 71 -6.06 -3.41 -0.54
C GLY A 71 -7.38 -3.95 -1.09
N TYR A 72 -7.35 -5.05 -1.88
CA TYR A 72 -8.58 -5.70 -2.34
C TYR A 72 -9.38 -6.28 -1.16
N ILE A 73 -8.71 -6.93 -0.20
CA ILE A 73 -9.40 -7.51 0.96
C ILE A 73 -10.07 -6.43 1.80
N LEU A 74 -9.33 -5.37 2.16
CA LEU A 74 -9.88 -4.29 2.98
C LEU A 74 -10.92 -3.47 2.23
N GLY A 75 -10.68 -3.21 0.95
CA GLY A 75 -11.61 -2.47 0.10
C GLY A 75 -12.91 -3.24 -0.10
N GLU A 76 -12.86 -4.56 -0.28
CA GLU A 76 -14.07 -5.39 -0.41
C GLU A 76 -14.86 -5.44 0.90
N VAL A 77 -14.18 -5.60 2.04
CA VAL A 77 -14.82 -5.53 3.35
C VAL A 77 -15.49 -4.17 3.56
N ALA A 78 -14.82 -3.07 3.20
CA ALA A 78 -15.40 -1.73 3.28
C ALA A 78 -16.60 -1.56 2.32
N ARG A 79 -16.48 -2.07 1.09
CA ARG A 79 -17.56 -2.04 0.10
C ARG A 79 -18.80 -2.80 0.57
N LEU A 80 -18.62 -3.99 1.13
CA LEU A 80 -19.72 -4.80 1.65
C LEU A 80 -20.36 -4.18 2.90
N ALA A 81 -19.59 -3.50 3.72
CA ALA A 81 -20.09 -2.84 4.92
C ALA A 81 -20.83 -1.53 4.63
N THR A 82 -20.46 -0.81 3.57
CA THR A 82 -20.97 0.55 3.29
C THR A 82 -21.80 0.67 2.01
N GLY A 83 -21.67 -0.28 1.09
CA GLY A 83 -22.23 -0.20 -0.26
C GLY A 83 -21.44 0.72 -1.20
N LYS A 84 -20.29 1.28 -0.77
CA LYS A 84 -19.50 2.26 -1.53
C LYS A 84 -18.18 1.66 -2.01
N ARG A 85 -17.73 2.05 -3.22
CA ARG A 85 -16.40 1.68 -3.73
C ARG A 85 -15.30 2.41 -2.98
N ILE A 86 -14.07 1.87 -3.01
CA ILE A 86 -12.93 2.49 -2.31
C ILE A 86 -12.62 3.91 -2.79
N SER A 87 -12.77 4.21 -4.09
CA SER A 87 -12.62 5.58 -4.61
C SER A 87 -13.64 6.53 -4.01
N GLN A 88 -14.89 6.11 -3.89
CA GLN A 88 -15.94 6.92 -3.28
C GLN A 88 -15.67 7.15 -1.79
N LEU A 89 -15.25 6.10 -1.07
CA LEU A 89 -14.86 6.25 0.36
C LEU A 89 -13.65 7.16 0.52
N LEU A 90 -12.66 7.08 -0.37
CA LEU A 90 -11.50 7.98 -0.36
C LEU A 90 -11.93 9.44 -0.53
N ASP A 91 -12.82 9.70 -1.47
CA ASP A 91 -13.30 11.06 -1.75
C ASP A 91 -14.12 11.61 -0.57
N GLU A 92 -15.15 10.89 -0.14
CA GLU A 92 -16.11 11.38 0.86
C GLU A 92 -15.53 11.45 2.29
N GLU A 93 -14.71 10.47 2.68
CA GLU A 93 -14.23 10.34 4.07
C GLU A 93 -12.84 10.97 4.28
N VAL A 94 -12.09 11.24 3.20
CA VAL A 94 -10.71 11.72 3.30
C VAL A 94 -10.46 12.96 2.46
N ALA A 95 -10.66 12.88 1.14
CA ALA A 95 -10.20 13.92 0.23
C ALA A 95 -11.03 15.22 0.31
N GLU A 96 -12.36 15.10 0.31
CA GLU A 96 -13.26 16.25 0.45
C GLU A 96 -13.11 16.94 1.81
N PRO A 97 -13.16 16.23 2.97
CA PRO A 97 -12.98 16.86 4.26
C PRO A 97 -11.65 17.58 4.40
N LEU A 98 -10.58 17.04 3.83
CA LEU A 98 -9.25 17.65 3.89
C LEU A 98 -9.00 18.72 2.82
N GLY A 99 -9.95 19.02 1.94
CA GLY A 99 -9.77 20.01 0.87
C GLY A 99 -8.69 19.60 -0.15
N VAL A 100 -8.54 18.30 -0.40
CA VAL A 100 -7.62 17.71 -1.39
C VAL A 100 -8.35 16.86 -2.44
N ALA A 101 -9.65 17.06 -2.59
CA ALA A 101 -10.43 16.45 -3.65
C ALA A 101 -9.77 16.74 -5.01
N GLY A 102 -9.69 15.72 -5.87
CA GLY A 102 -8.99 15.83 -7.14
C GLY A 102 -7.45 15.79 -7.05
N GLU A 103 -6.87 15.37 -5.92
CA GLU A 103 -5.43 15.14 -5.76
C GLU A 103 -5.10 13.72 -5.22
N LEU A 104 -6.12 12.94 -4.89
CA LEU A 104 -6.01 11.56 -4.38
C LEU A 104 -6.99 10.69 -5.15
N TRP A 105 -6.50 9.61 -5.78
CA TRP A 105 -7.35 8.63 -6.46
C TRP A 105 -6.80 7.21 -6.31
N PHE A 106 -7.69 6.25 -6.27
CA PHE A 106 -7.42 4.88 -6.71
C PHE A 106 -7.71 4.78 -8.22
N GLY A 107 -8.98 4.88 -8.64
CA GLY A 107 -9.37 5.02 -10.04
C GLY A 107 -9.50 6.49 -10.43
N MET A 108 -8.69 6.95 -11.38
CA MET A 108 -8.70 8.35 -11.82
C MET A 108 -9.57 8.51 -13.07
N PRO A 109 -10.56 9.42 -13.07
CA PRO A 109 -11.39 9.68 -14.25
C PRO A 109 -10.55 10.05 -15.48
N ALA A 110 -10.94 9.58 -16.65
CA ALA A 110 -10.21 9.85 -17.90
C ALA A 110 -10.04 11.35 -18.18
N SER A 111 -11.01 12.18 -17.78
CA SER A 111 -10.95 13.65 -17.87
C SER A 111 -9.82 14.27 -17.07
N GLU A 112 -9.34 13.60 -16.01
CA GLU A 112 -8.31 14.10 -15.09
C GLU A 112 -6.90 13.55 -15.41
N GLN A 113 -6.81 12.47 -16.18
CA GLN A 113 -5.52 11.78 -16.44
C GLN A 113 -4.47 12.66 -17.10
N HIS A 114 -4.89 13.70 -17.84
CA HIS A 114 -3.98 14.69 -18.43
C HIS A 114 -3.16 15.49 -17.39
N ARG A 115 -3.55 15.45 -16.11
CA ARG A 115 -2.86 16.14 -15.00
C ARG A 115 -1.72 15.32 -14.40
N LEU A 116 -1.65 14.02 -14.71
CA LEU A 116 -0.58 13.16 -14.24
C LEU A 116 0.74 13.47 -14.92
N ALA A 117 1.82 13.52 -14.17
CA ALA A 117 3.15 13.42 -14.72
C ALA A 117 3.36 11.97 -15.21
N PRO A 118 3.66 11.75 -16.48
CA PRO A 118 3.95 10.40 -16.99
C PRO A 118 5.08 9.76 -16.19
N LEU A 119 4.92 8.48 -15.85
CA LEU A 119 5.99 7.73 -15.22
C LEU A 119 7.10 7.42 -16.23
N GLU A 120 8.32 7.42 -15.76
CA GLU A 120 9.52 7.06 -16.49
C GLU A 120 10.32 6.04 -15.70
N ASP A 121 10.72 4.95 -16.32
CA ASP A 121 11.66 4.04 -15.67
C ASP A 121 13.06 4.66 -15.64
N ALA A 122 13.83 4.34 -14.59
CA ALA A 122 15.22 4.77 -14.52
C ALA A 122 16.02 4.18 -15.69
N PRO A 123 17.02 4.91 -16.23
CA PRO A 123 17.88 4.37 -17.28
C PRO A 123 18.49 3.01 -16.89
N GLY A 124 18.35 2.01 -17.77
CA GLY A 124 18.85 0.66 -17.52
C GLY A 124 18.00 -0.17 -16.55
N ALA A 125 16.83 0.30 -16.13
CA ALA A 125 15.96 -0.40 -15.17
C ALA A 125 15.51 -1.78 -15.69
N ALA A 126 15.17 -1.89 -16.98
CA ALA A 126 14.73 -3.17 -17.57
C ALA A 126 15.86 -4.20 -17.58
N GLU A 127 17.07 -3.81 -17.97
CA GLU A 127 18.26 -4.68 -17.96
C GLU A 127 18.63 -5.11 -16.54
N MET A 128 18.56 -4.17 -15.59
CA MET A 128 18.84 -4.44 -14.17
C MET A 128 17.80 -5.38 -13.57
N ALA A 129 16.51 -5.18 -13.88
CA ALA A 129 15.43 -6.06 -13.44
C ALA A 129 15.59 -7.48 -14.04
N ALA A 130 15.94 -7.60 -15.33
CA ALA A 130 16.19 -8.87 -15.98
C ALA A 130 17.38 -9.61 -15.36
N GLN A 131 18.50 -8.92 -15.08
CA GLN A 131 19.68 -9.49 -14.42
C GLN A 131 19.35 -9.94 -12.99
N MET A 132 18.63 -9.12 -12.24
CA MET A 132 18.19 -9.44 -10.89
C MET A 132 17.31 -10.68 -10.90
N LEU A 133 16.31 -10.75 -11.77
CA LEU A 133 15.42 -11.91 -11.91
C LEU A 133 16.19 -13.18 -12.29
N ALA A 134 17.15 -13.08 -13.23
CA ALA A 134 17.97 -14.21 -13.64
C ALA A 134 18.90 -14.72 -12.53
N SER A 135 19.25 -13.88 -11.55
CA SER A 135 20.09 -14.25 -10.41
C SER A 135 19.29 -14.76 -9.20
N MET A 136 17.96 -14.60 -9.21
CA MET A 136 17.10 -15.03 -8.11
C MET A 136 16.88 -16.56 -8.13
N PRO A 137 16.86 -17.22 -6.97
CA PRO A 137 16.38 -18.59 -6.88
C PRO A 137 14.94 -18.70 -7.40
N PRO A 138 14.62 -19.71 -8.21
CA PRO A 138 13.30 -19.83 -8.86
C PRO A 138 12.16 -20.12 -7.87
N ASP A 139 12.47 -20.52 -6.67
CA ASP A 139 11.54 -20.85 -5.58
C ASP A 139 11.32 -19.70 -4.59
N LEU A 140 11.87 -18.51 -4.87
CA LEU A 140 11.65 -17.34 -4.02
C LEU A 140 10.15 -17.05 -3.86
N PRO A 141 9.66 -16.87 -2.61
CA PRO A 141 8.24 -16.65 -2.36
C PRO A 141 7.68 -15.45 -3.12
N MET A 142 8.44 -14.37 -3.29
CA MET A 142 7.99 -13.19 -4.03
C MET A 142 7.59 -13.49 -5.49
N LEU A 143 8.22 -14.49 -6.13
CA LEU A 143 7.88 -14.91 -7.49
C LEU A 143 6.55 -15.67 -7.57
N LYS A 144 6.03 -16.11 -6.43
CA LYS A 144 4.73 -16.78 -6.29
C LYS A 144 3.63 -15.80 -5.84
N ALA A 145 4.00 -14.58 -5.43
CA ALA A 145 3.04 -13.59 -4.93
C ALA A 145 2.23 -12.93 -6.05
N GLY A 146 2.70 -13.00 -7.29
CA GLY A 146 1.99 -12.52 -8.47
C GLY A 146 2.84 -12.67 -9.73
N PRO A 147 2.21 -12.57 -10.93
CA PRO A 147 2.93 -12.68 -12.19
C PRO A 147 3.80 -11.44 -12.44
N MET A 148 4.97 -11.64 -13.05
CA MET A 148 5.87 -10.54 -13.41
C MET A 148 5.21 -9.52 -14.37
N ALA A 149 4.22 -9.95 -15.16
CA ALA A 149 3.47 -9.07 -16.06
C ALA A 149 2.67 -7.98 -15.33
N THR A 150 2.36 -8.20 -14.07
CA THR A 150 1.66 -7.22 -13.23
C THR A 150 2.59 -6.41 -12.32
N PHE A 151 3.92 -6.62 -12.44
CA PHE A 151 4.87 -5.88 -11.62
C PHE A 151 4.85 -4.39 -11.98
N PRO A 152 4.70 -3.48 -11.01
CA PRO A 152 4.58 -2.05 -11.26
C PRO A 152 5.86 -1.47 -11.89
N ASN A 153 5.71 -0.87 -13.06
CA ASN A 153 6.73 -0.14 -13.82
C ASN A 153 6.06 1.05 -14.52
N ALA A 154 6.82 1.82 -15.33
CA ALA A 154 6.26 2.97 -16.03
C ALA A 154 5.17 2.58 -17.05
N ASP A 155 5.37 1.48 -17.79
CA ASP A 155 4.38 1.01 -18.76
C ASP A 155 3.06 0.65 -18.08
N PHE A 156 3.11 -0.13 -16.98
CA PHE A 156 1.94 -0.48 -16.18
C PHE A 156 1.23 0.78 -15.64
N GLY A 157 2.00 1.70 -15.05
CA GLY A 157 1.45 2.87 -14.37
C GLY A 157 0.91 3.97 -15.30
N ASN A 158 1.31 3.97 -16.58
CA ASN A 158 0.84 4.94 -17.58
C ASN A 158 -0.34 4.41 -18.42
N ARG A 159 -0.76 3.17 -18.25
CA ARG A 159 -1.89 2.61 -19.02
C ARG A 159 -3.20 3.32 -18.65
N PRO A 160 -4.03 3.75 -19.61
CA PRO A 160 -5.31 4.42 -19.31
C PRO A 160 -6.28 3.55 -18.49
N ASP A 161 -6.28 2.24 -18.69
CA ASP A 161 -7.11 1.29 -17.96
C ASP A 161 -6.67 1.14 -16.49
N THR A 162 -5.36 0.99 -16.21
CA THR A 162 -4.84 0.95 -14.84
C THR A 162 -4.99 2.28 -14.12
N LEU A 163 -4.94 3.39 -14.85
CA LEU A 163 -5.22 4.71 -14.30
C LEU A 163 -6.70 4.85 -13.90
N ALA A 164 -7.62 4.32 -14.71
CA ALA A 164 -9.06 4.43 -14.46
C ALA A 164 -9.60 3.44 -13.42
N ALA A 165 -8.92 2.31 -13.22
CA ALA A 165 -9.40 1.26 -12.33
C ALA A 165 -9.08 1.53 -10.84
N ASP A 166 -9.95 1.01 -9.98
CA ASP A 166 -9.76 1.00 -8.52
C ASP A 166 -8.73 -0.07 -8.09
N ILE A 167 -7.49 0.05 -8.61
CA ILE A 167 -6.40 -0.84 -8.18
C ILE A 167 -5.85 -0.31 -6.85
N PRO A 168 -6.03 -1.03 -5.72
CA PRO A 168 -5.71 -0.48 -4.39
C PRO A 168 -4.20 -0.30 -4.15
N ALA A 169 -3.35 -0.94 -4.95
CA ALA A 169 -1.89 -0.73 -4.95
C ALA A 169 -1.44 0.39 -5.91
N GLY A 170 -2.38 1.03 -6.63
CA GLY A 170 -2.11 1.98 -7.72
C GLY A 170 -2.57 3.41 -7.41
N GLY A 171 -2.34 3.93 -6.22
CA GLY A 171 -2.76 5.28 -5.84
C GLY A 171 -2.11 6.37 -6.71
N LYS A 172 -2.91 7.32 -7.21
CA LYS A 172 -2.47 8.54 -7.91
C LYS A 172 -2.61 9.70 -6.95
N VAL A 173 -1.49 10.29 -6.54
CA VAL A 173 -1.47 11.24 -5.43
C VAL A 173 -0.53 12.42 -5.70
N SER A 174 -0.88 13.61 -5.21
CA SER A 174 0.09 14.68 -5.03
C SER A 174 0.83 14.52 -3.69
N ALA A 175 2.11 14.90 -3.64
CA ALA A 175 2.86 14.90 -2.37
C ALA A 175 2.19 15.77 -1.30
N ARG A 176 1.61 16.91 -1.71
CA ARG A 176 0.85 17.80 -0.83
C ARG A 176 -0.34 17.10 -0.19
N ALA A 177 -1.14 16.43 -1.01
CA ALA A 177 -2.36 15.79 -0.52
C ALA A 177 -2.06 14.64 0.45
N ILE A 178 -1.12 13.76 0.10
CA ILE A 178 -0.81 12.63 0.98
C ILE A 178 -0.10 13.06 2.27
N ALA A 179 0.75 14.11 2.23
CA ALA A 179 1.32 14.69 3.45
C ALA A 179 0.23 15.28 4.35
N ARG A 180 -0.80 15.91 3.75
CA ARG A 180 -1.94 16.43 4.49
C ARG A 180 -2.78 15.34 5.14
N VAL A 181 -2.94 14.18 4.47
CA VAL A 181 -3.57 12.99 5.07
C VAL A 181 -2.79 12.55 6.32
N TYR A 182 -1.47 12.39 6.22
CA TYR A 182 -0.65 12.01 7.39
C TYR A 182 -0.69 13.07 8.50
N ALA A 183 -0.72 14.35 8.17
CA ALA A 183 -0.89 15.42 9.15
C ALA A 183 -2.23 15.31 9.89
N ALA A 184 -3.32 14.99 9.17
CA ALA A 184 -4.65 14.82 9.75
C ALA A 184 -4.81 13.51 10.53
N LEU A 185 -3.93 12.54 10.32
CA LEU A 185 -3.79 11.37 11.20
C LEU A 185 -3.12 11.76 12.51
N LEU A 186 -2.03 12.56 12.47
CA LEU A 186 -1.29 13.01 13.65
C LEU A 186 -2.08 14.01 14.51
N GLY A 187 -2.79 14.93 13.86
CA GLY A 187 -3.47 16.02 14.56
C GLY A 187 -4.66 16.56 13.79
N GLU A 188 -5.14 17.72 14.22
CA GLU A 188 -6.18 18.45 13.51
C GLU A 188 -5.57 19.34 12.43
N VAL A 189 -6.13 19.30 11.23
CA VAL A 189 -5.76 20.13 10.08
C VAL A 189 -7.02 20.82 9.58
N ASP A 190 -7.10 22.13 9.73
CA ASP A 190 -8.25 22.95 9.35
C ASP A 190 -9.60 22.42 9.88
N GLY A 191 -9.63 21.96 11.13
CA GLY A 191 -10.82 21.42 11.78
C GLY A 191 -11.09 19.95 11.50
N VAL A 192 -10.24 19.26 10.73
CA VAL A 192 -10.40 17.84 10.37
C VAL A 192 -9.33 16.99 11.04
N ARG A 193 -9.75 15.94 11.73
CA ARG A 193 -8.91 14.89 12.27
C ARG A 193 -9.43 13.53 11.78
N LEU A 194 -8.59 12.73 11.14
CA LEU A 194 -9.00 11.45 10.56
C LEU A 194 -9.07 10.31 11.61
N LEU A 195 -8.23 10.32 12.62
CA LEU A 195 -8.23 9.33 13.70
C LEU A 195 -8.18 10.02 15.06
N SER A 196 -8.89 9.47 16.05
CA SER A 196 -8.70 9.90 17.43
C SER A 196 -7.28 9.56 17.92
N PRO A 197 -6.75 10.26 18.95
CA PRO A 197 -5.43 9.96 19.51
C PRO A 197 -5.29 8.48 19.91
N GLU A 198 -6.32 7.90 20.49
CA GLU A 198 -6.34 6.48 20.93
C GLU A 198 -6.27 5.54 19.73
N ARG A 199 -7.00 5.83 18.65
CA ARG A 199 -6.96 5.04 17.42
C ARG A 199 -5.62 5.17 16.70
N LEU A 200 -5.03 6.36 16.68
CA LEU A 200 -3.70 6.56 16.13
C LEU A 200 -2.67 5.75 16.93
N ALA A 201 -2.70 5.84 18.27
CA ALA A 201 -1.79 5.07 19.12
C ALA A 201 -1.93 3.55 18.90
N GLU A 202 -3.17 3.04 18.74
CA GLU A 202 -3.42 1.64 18.41
C GLU A 202 -2.87 1.28 17.02
N ALA A 203 -3.11 2.12 16.01
CA ALA A 203 -2.72 1.86 14.63
C ALA A 203 -1.20 1.91 14.43
N THR A 204 -0.48 2.73 15.19
CA THR A 204 0.98 2.90 15.09
C THR A 204 1.77 2.05 16.08
N ALA A 205 1.10 1.40 17.03
CA ALA A 205 1.76 0.40 17.86
C ALA A 205 2.22 -0.80 17.03
N VAL A 206 3.42 -1.34 17.34
CA VAL A 206 3.91 -2.55 16.67
C VAL A 206 2.94 -3.71 16.90
N SER A 207 2.31 -4.19 15.84
CA SER A 207 1.32 -5.26 15.84
C SER A 207 1.87 -6.57 15.27
N SER A 208 2.84 -6.51 14.37
CA SER A 208 3.60 -7.67 13.89
C SER A 208 5.04 -7.28 13.56
N ARG A 209 5.96 -8.23 13.72
CA ARG A 209 7.37 -8.08 13.41
C ARG A 209 7.99 -9.43 13.09
N GLY A 210 8.92 -9.46 12.15
CA GLY A 210 9.64 -10.68 11.81
C GLY A 210 10.40 -10.56 10.49
N THR A 211 10.77 -11.70 9.94
CA THR A 211 11.22 -11.81 8.56
C THR A 211 9.99 -11.92 7.67
N ASP A 212 9.90 -11.07 6.67
CA ASP A 212 8.82 -11.08 5.68
C ASP A 212 8.87 -12.38 4.87
N GLU A 213 7.81 -13.17 4.94
CA GLU A 213 7.73 -14.49 4.25
C GLU A 213 7.67 -14.36 2.72
N VAL A 214 7.40 -13.17 2.18
CA VAL A 214 7.36 -12.91 0.73
C VAL A 214 8.69 -12.39 0.23
N PHE A 215 9.27 -11.39 0.91
CA PHE A 215 10.50 -10.69 0.47
C PHE A 215 11.77 -11.11 1.21
N GLY A 216 11.66 -11.87 2.31
CA GLY A 216 12.82 -12.35 3.07
C GLY A 216 13.57 -11.28 3.87
N MET A 217 13.01 -10.09 4.02
CA MET A 217 13.63 -8.96 4.72
C MET A 217 12.98 -8.71 6.08
N PRO A 218 13.71 -8.13 7.06
CA PRO A 218 13.11 -7.70 8.30
C PRO A 218 11.98 -6.70 8.06
N THR A 219 10.84 -6.89 8.72
CA THR A 219 9.67 -6.02 8.59
C THR A 219 8.99 -5.78 9.93
N THR A 220 8.37 -4.61 10.08
CA THR A 220 7.61 -4.22 11.27
C THR A 220 6.36 -3.47 10.85
N TRP A 221 5.19 -3.90 11.35
CA TRP A 221 3.90 -3.34 10.99
C TRP A 221 3.09 -2.93 12.21
N GLY A 222 2.42 -1.79 12.09
CA GLY A 222 1.26 -1.43 12.88
C GLY A 222 -0.02 -1.96 12.23
N LEU A 223 -1.14 -1.26 12.38
CA LEU A 223 -2.39 -1.59 11.71
C LEU A 223 -2.54 -0.73 10.44
N GLY A 224 -2.11 -1.29 9.31
CA GLY A 224 -2.16 -0.64 8.00
C GLY A 224 -0.92 0.18 7.63
N TYR A 225 0.05 0.32 8.53
CA TYR A 225 1.26 1.12 8.32
C TYR A 225 2.53 0.31 8.57
N GLY A 226 3.55 0.49 7.75
CA GLY A 226 4.90 0.13 8.11
C GLY A 226 5.39 1.03 9.25
N ILE A 227 6.14 0.45 10.21
CA ILE A 227 6.74 1.16 11.33
C ILE A 227 8.23 1.35 11.05
N GLY A 228 8.67 2.59 11.03
CA GLY A 228 10.00 3.05 10.65
C GLY A 228 9.98 3.94 9.40
N GLY A 229 11.01 4.77 9.27
CA GLY A 229 11.20 5.68 8.13
C GLY A 229 11.87 5.01 6.94
N PRO A 230 12.09 5.76 5.84
CA PRO A 230 12.77 5.25 4.65
C PRO A 230 14.29 5.14 4.80
N ASP A 231 14.86 5.57 5.91
CA ASP A 231 16.27 5.42 6.23
C ASP A 231 16.48 4.24 7.19
N PRO A 232 16.96 3.08 6.70
CA PRO A 232 17.19 1.91 7.57
C PRO A 232 18.22 2.16 8.69
N GLY A 233 19.04 3.21 8.56
CA GLY A 233 20.04 3.60 9.56
C GLY A 233 19.52 4.60 10.58
N ALA A 234 18.30 5.13 10.41
CA ALA A 234 17.72 6.07 11.36
C ALA A 234 17.30 5.35 12.64
N ASN A 235 17.65 5.95 13.76
CA ASN A 235 17.10 5.55 15.06
C ASN A 235 15.88 6.45 15.37
N ASP A 236 14.77 6.19 14.68
CA ASP A 236 13.53 6.96 14.79
C ASP A 236 12.65 6.52 15.99
N GLY A 237 13.18 5.69 16.87
CA GLY A 237 12.46 5.20 18.06
C GLY A 237 11.19 4.41 17.75
N GLN A 238 10.96 4.04 16.48
CA GLN A 238 9.73 3.44 15.98
C GLN A 238 8.49 4.36 16.09
N THR A 239 8.71 5.66 16.08
CA THR A 239 7.65 6.68 16.14
C THR A 239 7.16 7.09 14.75
N VAL A 240 7.96 6.81 13.71
CA VAL A 240 7.61 7.04 12.32
C VAL A 240 6.73 5.90 11.81
N PHE A 241 5.62 6.26 11.18
CA PHE A 241 4.70 5.31 10.54
C PHE A 241 4.36 5.79 9.14
N GLY A 242 4.34 4.87 8.19
CA GLY A 242 4.09 5.21 6.79
C GLY A 242 4.38 4.06 5.85
N ILE A 243 4.48 4.36 4.56
CA ILE A 243 4.85 3.36 3.57
C ILE A 243 5.46 4.01 2.33
N GLY A 244 6.35 3.27 1.69
CA GLY A 244 6.89 3.60 0.38
C GLY A 244 6.26 2.79 -0.74
N GLY A 245 6.16 3.38 -1.93
CA GLY A 245 5.75 2.68 -3.16
C GLY A 245 6.97 2.25 -3.97
N VAL A 246 6.80 1.22 -4.81
CA VAL A 246 7.85 0.64 -5.66
C VAL A 246 8.56 1.69 -6.55
N GLY A 247 7.89 2.79 -6.89
CA GLY A 247 8.48 3.92 -7.63
C GLY A 247 9.44 4.80 -6.81
N GLY A 248 9.66 4.50 -5.52
CA GLY A 248 10.53 5.27 -4.63
C GLY A 248 9.87 6.54 -4.06
N GLY A 249 8.55 6.71 -4.21
CA GLY A 249 7.76 7.64 -3.44
C GLY A 249 7.61 7.16 -2.00
N PHE A 250 7.43 8.10 -1.05
CA PHE A 250 7.25 7.77 0.36
C PHE A 250 6.36 8.81 1.04
N ALA A 251 5.56 8.37 2.01
CA ALA A 251 4.78 9.25 2.86
C ALA A 251 4.72 8.71 4.29
N CYS A 252 4.83 9.58 5.27
CA CYS A 252 4.81 9.20 6.67
C CYS A 252 4.39 10.33 7.60
N GLY A 253 4.07 9.93 8.83
CA GLY A 253 3.97 10.80 9.99
C GLY A 253 4.89 10.30 11.09
N ASP A 254 5.36 11.21 11.93
CA ASP A 254 6.14 10.90 13.12
C ASP A 254 5.37 11.34 14.37
N THR A 255 5.02 10.39 15.20
CA THR A 255 4.23 10.64 16.43
C THR A 255 5.04 11.37 17.51
N ALA A 256 6.37 11.35 17.46
CA ALA A 256 7.22 12.04 18.43
C ALA A 256 7.37 13.52 18.09
N SER A 257 7.67 13.85 16.83
CA SER A 257 7.86 15.26 16.40
C SER A 257 6.57 15.93 15.93
N GLY A 258 5.50 15.17 15.62
CA GLY A 258 4.28 15.69 15.02
C GLY A 258 4.45 16.09 13.54
N VAL A 259 5.56 15.74 12.91
CA VAL A 259 5.85 16.08 11.50
C VAL A 259 5.27 15.02 10.57
N ALA A 260 4.57 15.48 9.53
CA ALA A 260 4.14 14.67 8.40
C ALA A 260 4.81 15.16 7.11
N TRP A 261 5.29 14.25 6.28
CA TRP A 261 5.89 14.60 5.00
C TRP A 261 5.68 13.53 3.93
N ALA A 262 5.80 13.94 2.68
CA ALA A 262 5.70 13.03 1.56
C ALA A 262 6.60 13.47 0.40
N VAL A 263 7.01 12.51 -0.41
CA VAL A 263 7.65 12.72 -1.69
C VAL A 263 6.98 11.88 -2.76
N ALA A 264 6.56 12.53 -3.85
CA ALA A 264 6.08 11.88 -5.06
C ALA A 264 7.11 12.07 -6.17
N LYS A 265 7.29 11.06 -7.00
CA LYS A 265 8.22 11.06 -8.12
C LYS A 265 7.53 10.48 -9.34
N ASN A 266 7.88 10.97 -10.53
CA ASN A 266 7.49 10.35 -11.79
C ASN A 266 8.56 9.37 -12.33
N ARG A 267 9.81 9.45 -11.88
CA ARG A 267 10.82 8.44 -12.21
C ARG A 267 10.78 7.29 -11.25
N VAL A 268 10.41 6.11 -11.79
CA VAL A 268 10.42 4.83 -11.04
C VAL A 268 11.87 4.48 -10.71
N SER A 269 12.22 4.50 -9.45
CA SER A 269 13.58 4.23 -8.97
C SER A 269 13.57 3.86 -7.47
N ASP A 270 14.74 3.85 -6.83
CA ASP A 270 14.93 3.55 -5.41
C ASP A 270 14.40 4.63 -4.45
N PHE A 271 14.59 4.41 -3.16
CA PHE A 271 14.20 5.31 -2.08
C PHE A 271 15.25 6.37 -1.71
N ALA A 272 16.34 6.54 -2.49
CA ALA A 272 17.43 7.46 -2.13
C ALA A 272 16.95 8.90 -1.88
N THR A 273 15.99 9.39 -2.66
CA THR A 273 15.40 10.73 -2.45
C THR A 273 14.66 10.80 -1.12
N ALA A 274 13.83 9.81 -0.81
CA ALA A 274 13.07 9.76 0.43
C ALA A 274 14.00 9.64 1.64
N THR A 275 15.02 8.78 1.57
CA THR A 275 16.04 8.62 2.61
C THR A 275 16.80 9.94 2.87
N ARG A 276 17.20 10.64 1.80
CA ARG A 276 17.87 11.94 1.94
C ARG A 276 16.97 12.99 2.59
N LEU A 277 15.71 13.07 2.20
CA LEU A 277 14.74 13.99 2.79
C LEU A 277 14.49 13.65 4.27
N SER A 278 14.33 12.37 4.61
CA SER A 278 14.18 11.93 5.99
C SER A 278 15.32 12.43 6.88
N ARG A 279 16.56 12.28 6.45
CA ARG A 279 17.76 12.77 7.18
C ARG A 279 17.76 14.28 7.37
N LEU A 280 17.35 15.04 6.34
CA LEU A 280 17.29 16.51 6.43
C LEU A 280 16.20 16.95 7.42
N ILE A 281 15.04 16.29 7.40
CA ILE A 281 13.92 16.60 8.29
C ILE A 281 14.29 16.24 9.73
N SER A 282 14.84 15.05 9.98
CA SER A 282 15.25 14.62 11.33
C SER A 282 16.41 15.44 11.91
N GLY A 283 17.24 16.05 11.07
CA GLY A 283 18.31 16.97 11.52
C GLY A 283 17.83 18.40 11.75
N ALA A 284 16.58 18.72 11.37
CA ALA A 284 15.96 20.03 11.53
C ALA A 284 14.94 20.09 12.70
N THR A 285 14.56 18.94 13.22
CA THR A 285 13.67 18.76 14.37
C THR A 285 14.46 18.40 15.63
#